data_56aee399b2639dac696895650555efb9
#
_entry.id   56aee399b2639dac696895650555efb9
#
_cell.length_a   1.000
_cell.length_b   1.000
_cell.length_c   1.000
_cell.angle_alpha   90.00
_cell.angle_beta   90.00
_cell.angle_gamma   90.00
#
_symmetry.space_group_name_H-M   'P 1'
#
loop_
_entity.id
_entity.type
_entity.pdbx_description
1 polymer ?
#
loop_
_entity_poly.entity_id
_entity_poly.type
_entity_poly.pdbx_seq_one_letter_code
_entity_poly.pdbx_strand_id
1 'polypeptide(L)'
;LLMERKEKLPNVFYAMMLVLALSLTALMGGAVCLLDYALKPADLSRNDQKAWEEVYENYPGVKAWHDSLVSVGALRDTTVTTLGYKMHAWFVPASRPTAATALLLHGYTDCGISMMPIARMYHRDMGMNVMIPDLTNSGRTEVDHYEMGKRESEEARVWSYFALREVGDSMRMVVHGVSMGAATTMMVAGGPCTPSYIKAYVEDCGYSSLDKQYTKELKERFGLPRYPLIPLASWICKKNYGFSFADISPEKCLRGVETPMLFIHGTADTYVPTAMVHEVYAAKDTGVKELWLAPDATHARSFKKYPKEYSDHVRRFLVSNHFFDAEYWFRKWLE
;
A
#
# COMPACT_ATOMS: atom_id res chain seq x y z
N LEU A 1 40.01 -24.63 59.49
CA LEU A 1 38.54 -24.48 59.34
C LEU A 1 38.25 -23.10 58.80
N LEU A 2 38.31 -22.95 57.48
CA LEU A 2 37.82 -21.77 56.80
C LEU A 2 36.34 -22.01 56.48
N MET A 3 35.47 -21.46 57.32
CA MET A 3 34.05 -21.36 57.02
C MET A 3 33.89 -20.27 55.93
N GLU A 4 33.58 -20.69 54.69
CA GLU A 4 33.07 -19.78 53.63
C GLU A 4 31.81 -19.10 54.15
N ARG A 5 31.88 -17.82 54.45
CA ARG A 5 30.74 -16.94 54.64
C ARG A 5 30.07 -16.77 53.30
N LYS A 6 29.06 -17.58 52.97
CA LYS A 6 28.12 -17.29 51.89
C LYS A 6 27.36 -15.99 52.27
N GLU A 7 27.81 -14.88 51.78
CA GLU A 7 27.10 -13.61 51.88
C GLU A 7 25.73 -13.79 51.20
N LYS A 8 24.67 -13.78 51.98
CA LYS A 8 23.31 -13.74 51.42
C LYS A 8 23.12 -12.37 50.82
N LEU A 9 22.89 -12.30 49.49
CA LEU A 9 22.47 -11.08 48.83
C LEU A 9 21.28 -10.45 49.61
N PRO A 10 21.31 -9.14 49.87
CA PRO A 10 20.28 -8.50 50.67
C PRO A 10 18.90 -8.62 49.98
N ASN A 11 17.82 -8.76 50.75
CA ASN A 11 16.45 -8.88 50.25
C ASN A 11 16.08 -7.75 49.23
N VAL A 12 16.68 -6.59 49.37
CA VAL A 12 16.56 -5.46 48.45
C VAL A 12 17.05 -5.81 47.02
N PHE A 13 18.14 -6.56 46.93
CA PHE A 13 18.64 -7.02 45.62
C PHE A 13 17.63 -7.95 44.91
N TYR A 14 17.06 -8.93 45.63
CA TYR A 14 16.04 -9.82 45.07
C TYR A 14 14.77 -9.06 44.67
N ALA A 15 14.34 -8.08 45.51
CA ALA A 15 13.22 -7.23 45.16
C ALA A 15 13.47 -6.37 43.89
N MET A 16 14.65 -5.79 43.78
CA MET A 16 15.05 -5.06 42.56
C MET A 16 15.06 -5.95 41.31
N MET A 17 15.63 -7.16 41.42
CA MET A 17 15.64 -8.13 40.32
C MET A 17 14.24 -8.56 39.91
N LEU A 18 13.34 -8.75 40.86
CA LEU A 18 11.95 -9.07 40.58
C LEU A 18 11.22 -7.93 39.88
N VAL A 19 11.38 -6.71 40.37
CA VAL A 19 10.79 -5.50 39.71
C VAL A 19 11.33 -5.35 38.28
N LEU A 20 12.63 -5.54 38.09
CA LEU A 20 13.24 -5.48 36.73
C LEU A 20 12.65 -6.58 35.85
N ALA A 21 12.57 -7.82 36.33
CA ALA A 21 12.00 -8.93 35.54
C ALA A 21 10.53 -8.67 35.16
N LEU A 22 9.70 -8.20 36.11
CA LEU A 22 8.32 -7.85 35.81
C LEU A 22 8.20 -6.70 34.82
N SER A 23 9.05 -5.69 34.96
CA SER A 23 9.08 -4.54 33.99
C SER A 23 9.47 -4.99 32.59
N LEU A 24 10.49 -5.85 32.46
CA LEU A 24 10.88 -6.42 31.16
C LEU A 24 9.78 -7.30 30.56
N THR A 25 9.12 -8.12 31.38
CA THR A 25 8.00 -8.94 30.92
C THR A 25 6.83 -8.08 30.44
N ALA A 26 6.48 -7.05 31.17
CA ALA A 26 5.42 -6.10 30.78
C ALA A 26 5.78 -5.36 29.47
N LEU A 27 7.04 -4.93 29.33
CA LEU A 27 7.53 -4.29 28.12
C LEU A 27 7.48 -5.22 26.90
N MET A 28 7.94 -6.46 27.05
CA MET A 28 7.87 -7.48 25.99
C MET A 28 6.42 -7.78 25.60
N GLY A 29 5.55 -8.02 26.58
CA GLY A 29 4.13 -8.24 26.35
C GLY A 29 3.47 -7.06 25.63
N GLY A 30 3.75 -5.84 26.08
CA GLY A 30 3.26 -4.62 25.42
C GLY A 30 3.73 -4.49 23.98
N ALA A 31 5.01 -4.77 23.68
CA ALA A 31 5.54 -4.73 22.32
C ALA A 31 4.90 -5.80 21.41
N VAL A 32 4.65 -7.01 21.92
CA VAL A 32 3.93 -8.08 21.18
C VAL A 32 2.50 -7.65 20.90
N CYS A 33 1.76 -7.15 21.89
CA CYS A 33 0.39 -6.69 21.71
C CYS A 33 0.28 -5.55 20.68
N LEU A 34 1.22 -4.60 20.69
CA LEU A 34 1.27 -3.52 19.70
C LEU A 34 1.57 -4.04 18.29
N LEU A 35 2.45 -5.04 18.19
CA LEU A 35 2.78 -5.66 16.92
C LEU A 35 1.59 -6.43 16.35
N ASP A 36 0.91 -7.24 17.16
CA ASP A 36 -0.29 -7.96 16.73
C ASP A 36 -1.42 -6.99 16.36
N TYR A 37 -1.63 -5.93 17.13
CA TYR A 37 -2.59 -4.88 16.79
C TYR A 37 -2.29 -4.23 15.42
N ALA A 38 -1.02 -4.03 15.09
CA ALA A 38 -0.62 -3.40 13.84
C ALA A 38 -0.60 -4.36 12.64
N LEU A 39 -0.23 -5.63 12.84
CA LEU A 39 -0.09 -6.58 11.72
C LEU A 39 -1.30 -7.49 11.56
N LYS A 40 -2.12 -7.68 12.60
CA LYS A 40 -3.29 -8.56 12.61
C LYS A 40 -4.54 -7.84 13.12
N PRO A 41 -4.99 -6.78 12.43
CA PRO A 41 -6.17 -6.04 12.88
C PRO A 41 -7.41 -6.93 12.87
N ALA A 42 -8.31 -6.71 13.84
CA ALA A 42 -9.55 -7.46 13.97
C ALA A 42 -10.57 -7.11 12.87
N ASP A 43 -10.59 -5.84 12.45
CA ASP A 43 -11.48 -5.36 11.40
C ASP A 43 -10.79 -5.45 10.03
N LEU A 44 -11.08 -6.53 9.30
CA LEU A 44 -10.61 -6.73 7.94
C LEU A 44 -11.79 -6.63 6.95
N SER A 45 -11.58 -5.96 5.84
CA SER A 45 -12.54 -5.95 4.73
C SER A 45 -12.52 -7.29 3.98
N ARG A 46 -13.15 -8.32 4.59
CA ARG A 46 -13.29 -9.67 4.01
C ARG A 46 -14.71 -9.99 3.55
N ASN A 47 -15.63 -9.04 3.68
CA ASN A 47 -17.00 -9.18 3.22
C ASN A 47 -17.18 -8.34 1.95
N ASP A 48 -17.13 -8.99 0.80
CA ASP A 48 -17.28 -8.34 -0.50
C ASP A 48 -18.60 -7.57 -0.62
N GLN A 49 -19.70 -8.15 -0.13
CA GLN A 49 -20.99 -7.47 -0.22
C GLN A 49 -20.97 -6.14 0.52
N LYS A 50 -20.47 -6.12 1.76
CA LYS A 50 -20.32 -4.90 2.54
C LYS A 50 -19.38 -3.90 1.84
N ALA A 51 -18.25 -4.36 1.31
CA ALA A 51 -17.31 -3.52 0.59
C ALA A 51 -17.94 -2.87 -0.65
N TRP A 52 -18.73 -3.63 -1.43
CA TRP A 52 -19.46 -3.09 -2.57
C TRP A 52 -20.53 -2.07 -2.15
N GLU A 53 -21.31 -2.35 -1.08
CA GLU A 53 -22.30 -1.43 -0.55
C GLU A 53 -21.66 -0.09 -0.14
N GLU A 54 -20.52 -0.12 0.57
CA GLU A 54 -19.77 1.08 0.96
C GLU A 54 -19.24 1.86 -0.27
N VAL A 55 -18.76 1.16 -1.29
CA VAL A 55 -18.30 1.80 -2.53
C VAL A 55 -19.47 2.46 -3.27
N TYR A 56 -20.62 1.80 -3.38
CA TYR A 56 -21.79 2.36 -4.07
C TYR A 56 -22.35 3.59 -3.36
N GLU A 57 -22.41 3.56 -2.03
CA GLU A 57 -22.85 4.69 -1.21
C GLU A 57 -21.95 5.92 -1.40
N ASN A 58 -20.63 5.68 -1.37
CA ASN A 58 -19.64 6.75 -1.43
C ASN A 58 -19.36 7.26 -2.86
N TYR A 59 -19.62 6.42 -3.89
CA TYR A 59 -19.31 6.70 -5.30
C TYR A 59 -20.46 6.23 -6.21
N PRO A 60 -21.56 6.96 -6.30
CA PRO A 60 -22.79 6.51 -7.00
C PRO A 60 -22.59 6.08 -8.46
N GLY A 61 -21.62 6.65 -9.15
CA GLY A 61 -21.31 6.27 -10.54
C GLY A 61 -20.66 4.90 -10.71
N VAL A 62 -20.17 4.27 -9.62
CA VAL A 62 -19.49 2.97 -9.67
C VAL A 62 -20.50 1.84 -9.86
N LYS A 63 -21.68 1.93 -9.24
CA LYS A 63 -22.68 0.84 -9.33
C LYS A 63 -23.10 0.57 -10.78
N ALA A 64 -23.48 1.59 -11.52
CA ALA A 64 -23.91 1.44 -12.92
C ALA A 64 -22.77 0.89 -13.82
N TRP A 65 -21.54 1.32 -13.56
CA TRP A 65 -20.35 0.78 -14.25
C TRP A 65 -20.13 -0.69 -13.89
N HIS A 66 -20.17 -1.04 -12.61
CA HIS A 66 -20.05 -2.43 -12.14
C HIS A 66 -21.12 -3.33 -12.76
N ASP A 67 -22.39 -2.93 -12.70
CA ASP A 67 -23.50 -3.68 -13.27
C ASP A 67 -23.30 -3.90 -14.80
N SER A 68 -22.78 -2.89 -15.50
CA SER A 68 -22.45 -3.03 -16.93
C SER A 68 -21.36 -4.05 -17.20
N LEU A 69 -20.30 -4.11 -16.37
CA LEU A 69 -19.24 -5.09 -16.50
C LEU A 69 -19.74 -6.51 -16.23
N VAL A 70 -20.53 -6.67 -15.18
CA VAL A 70 -21.12 -7.97 -14.81
C VAL A 70 -22.06 -8.48 -15.95
N SER A 71 -22.88 -7.60 -16.51
CA SER A 71 -23.83 -7.98 -17.57
C SER A 71 -23.18 -8.54 -18.83
N VAL A 72 -21.94 -8.14 -19.13
CA VAL A 72 -21.17 -8.62 -20.29
C VAL A 72 -20.03 -9.58 -19.91
N GLY A 73 -19.93 -9.99 -18.62
CA GLY A 73 -18.88 -10.88 -18.13
C GLY A 73 -17.47 -10.29 -18.18
N ALA A 74 -17.34 -8.95 -18.16
CA ALA A 74 -16.04 -8.28 -18.25
C ALA A 74 -15.34 -8.14 -16.90
N LEU A 75 -16.05 -8.24 -15.78
CA LEU A 75 -15.43 -8.28 -14.45
C LEU A 75 -14.98 -9.71 -14.16
N ARG A 76 -13.68 -9.95 -14.25
CA ARG A 76 -13.10 -11.29 -14.07
C ARG A 76 -12.58 -11.44 -12.65
N ASP A 77 -13.07 -12.47 -11.96
CA ASP A 77 -12.61 -12.93 -10.65
C ASP A 77 -11.46 -13.92 -10.86
N THR A 78 -10.28 -13.58 -10.40
CA THR A 78 -9.08 -14.36 -10.65
C THR A 78 -8.41 -14.79 -9.35
N THR A 79 -8.16 -16.09 -9.21
CA THR A 79 -7.45 -16.66 -8.06
C THR A 79 -6.24 -17.45 -8.54
N VAL A 80 -5.10 -17.24 -7.87
CA VAL A 80 -3.88 -17.98 -8.14
C VAL A 80 -3.25 -18.46 -6.84
N THR A 81 -2.58 -19.61 -6.90
CA THR A 81 -1.78 -20.12 -5.78
C THR A 81 -0.31 -19.94 -6.12
N THR A 82 0.36 -19.05 -5.43
CA THR A 82 1.78 -18.75 -5.58
C THR A 82 2.31 -18.16 -4.28
N LEU A 83 3.62 -18.04 -4.12
CA LEU A 83 4.27 -17.59 -2.88
C LEU A 83 3.87 -18.43 -1.65
N GLY A 84 3.33 -19.65 -1.86
CA GLY A 84 2.92 -20.56 -0.79
C GLY A 84 1.50 -20.38 -0.27
N TYR A 85 0.69 -19.49 -0.86
CA TYR A 85 -0.70 -19.23 -0.47
C TYR A 85 -1.57 -18.82 -1.67
N LYS A 86 -2.88 -18.73 -1.42
CA LYS A 86 -3.88 -18.36 -2.41
C LYS A 86 -4.07 -16.86 -2.43
N MET A 87 -3.92 -16.27 -3.61
CA MET A 87 -4.06 -14.84 -3.86
C MET A 87 -5.24 -14.58 -4.79
N HIS A 88 -5.91 -13.45 -4.58
CA HIS A 88 -7.07 -13.04 -5.36
C HIS A 88 -6.87 -11.67 -6.02
N ALA A 89 -7.46 -11.48 -7.20
CA ALA A 89 -7.56 -10.18 -7.86
C ALA A 89 -8.79 -10.10 -8.77
N TRP A 90 -9.27 -8.89 -8.97
CA TRP A 90 -10.20 -8.56 -10.03
C TRP A 90 -9.43 -8.09 -11.27
N PHE A 91 -9.85 -8.56 -12.44
CA PHE A 91 -9.32 -8.08 -13.71
C PHE A 91 -10.46 -7.54 -14.59
N VAL A 92 -10.30 -6.32 -15.08
CA VAL A 92 -11.24 -5.67 -15.98
C VAL A 92 -10.51 -5.36 -17.29
N PRO A 93 -10.73 -6.13 -18.37
CA PRO A 93 -10.16 -5.82 -19.67
C PRO A 93 -10.78 -4.53 -20.21
N ALA A 94 -10.00 -3.73 -20.91
CA ALA A 94 -10.49 -2.54 -21.59
C ALA A 94 -11.59 -2.89 -22.61
N SER A 95 -12.52 -1.97 -22.84
CA SER A 95 -13.61 -2.16 -23.80
C SER A 95 -13.13 -2.30 -25.26
N ARG A 96 -11.91 -1.85 -25.55
CA ARG A 96 -11.23 -2.02 -26.85
C ARG A 96 -9.80 -2.49 -26.59
N PRO A 97 -9.19 -3.31 -27.45
CA PRO A 97 -7.82 -3.77 -27.27
C PRO A 97 -6.84 -2.61 -27.06
N THR A 98 -6.03 -2.69 -26.02
CA THR A 98 -5.00 -1.71 -25.68
C THR A 98 -3.88 -2.34 -24.88
N ALA A 99 -2.66 -1.86 -25.04
CA ALA A 99 -1.51 -2.20 -24.22
C ALA A 99 -1.53 -1.49 -22.84
N ALA A 100 -2.29 -0.40 -22.70
CA ALA A 100 -2.34 0.41 -21.49
C ALA A 100 -3.06 -0.35 -20.36
N THR A 101 -2.38 -0.48 -19.22
CA THR A 101 -2.86 -1.27 -18.07
C THR A 101 -2.56 -0.56 -16.77
N ALA A 102 -3.51 -0.54 -15.83
CA ALA A 102 -3.31 -0.06 -14.46
C ALA A 102 -3.33 -1.23 -13.49
N LEU A 103 -2.36 -1.26 -12.56
CA LEU A 103 -2.34 -2.14 -11.39
C LEU A 103 -2.65 -1.27 -10.17
N LEU A 104 -3.73 -1.58 -9.44
CA LEU A 104 -4.26 -0.76 -8.36
C LEU A 104 -4.08 -1.44 -7.00
N LEU A 105 -3.40 -0.77 -6.07
CA LEU A 105 -3.01 -1.32 -4.78
C LEU A 105 -3.73 -0.56 -3.65
N HIS A 106 -4.56 -1.27 -2.89
CA HIS A 106 -5.39 -0.72 -1.83
C HIS A 106 -4.62 -0.43 -0.52
N GLY A 107 -5.25 0.30 0.39
CA GLY A 107 -4.72 0.65 1.70
C GLY A 107 -4.80 -0.48 2.75
N TYR A 108 -4.25 -0.20 3.92
CA TYR A 108 -4.30 -1.08 5.09
C TYR A 108 -5.75 -1.30 5.56
N THR A 109 -6.08 -2.53 5.94
CA THR A 109 -7.42 -3.03 6.32
C THR A 109 -8.50 -2.97 5.24
N ASP A 110 -8.16 -2.54 4.06
CA ASP A 110 -9.04 -2.42 2.90
C ASP A 110 -8.96 -3.68 2.00
N CYS A 111 -9.60 -3.67 0.84
CA CYS A 111 -9.53 -4.74 -0.16
C CYS A 111 -9.58 -4.16 -1.58
N GLY A 112 -9.42 -5.01 -2.58
CA GLY A 112 -9.44 -4.59 -3.99
C GLY A 112 -10.70 -3.83 -4.38
N ILE A 113 -11.85 -4.14 -3.79
CA ILE A 113 -13.13 -3.48 -4.09
C ILE A 113 -13.08 -1.97 -3.78
N SER A 114 -12.35 -1.56 -2.76
CA SER A 114 -12.21 -0.13 -2.43
C SER A 114 -11.52 0.70 -3.53
N MET A 115 -10.73 0.03 -4.39
CA MET A 115 -10.07 0.68 -5.53
C MET A 115 -10.97 0.80 -6.77
N MET A 116 -12.18 0.27 -6.76
CA MET A 116 -13.09 0.29 -7.92
C MET A 116 -13.46 1.69 -8.42
N PRO A 117 -13.55 2.75 -7.58
CA PRO A 117 -13.72 4.12 -8.07
C PRO A 117 -12.55 4.59 -8.95
N ILE A 118 -11.32 4.30 -8.54
CA ILE A 118 -10.11 4.59 -9.32
C ILE A 118 -10.00 3.65 -10.53
N ALA A 119 -10.41 2.39 -10.38
CA ALA A 119 -10.49 1.44 -11.50
C ALA A 119 -11.44 1.94 -12.60
N ARG A 120 -12.59 2.47 -12.22
CA ARG A 120 -13.53 3.09 -13.17
C ARG A 120 -12.89 4.27 -13.91
N MET A 121 -12.13 5.10 -13.24
CA MET A 121 -11.37 6.20 -13.85
C MET A 121 -10.41 5.69 -14.93
N TYR A 122 -9.58 4.69 -14.62
CA TYR A 122 -8.66 4.12 -15.60
C TYR A 122 -9.39 3.38 -16.74
N HIS A 123 -10.38 2.57 -16.40
CA HIS A 123 -11.09 1.75 -17.39
C HIS A 123 -11.98 2.60 -18.30
N ARG A 124 -12.89 3.40 -17.71
CA ARG A 124 -13.90 4.14 -18.47
C ARG A 124 -13.35 5.42 -19.07
N ASP A 125 -12.62 6.21 -18.26
CA ASP A 125 -12.24 7.56 -18.67
C ASP A 125 -10.92 7.58 -19.45
N MET A 126 -10.07 6.53 -19.31
CA MET A 126 -8.79 6.38 -20.01
C MET A 126 -8.71 5.14 -20.91
N GLY A 127 -9.73 4.27 -20.95
CA GLY A 127 -9.78 3.13 -21.86
C GLY A 127 -8.72 2.04 -21.58
N MET A 128 -8.34 1.85 -20.33
CA MET A 128 -7.26 0.95 -19.93
C MET A 128 -7.77 -0.38 -19.38
N ASN A 129 -6.94 -1.42 -19.47
CA ASN A 129 -7.11 -2.63 -18.67
C ASN A 129 -6.80 -2.31 -17.20
N VAL A 130 -7.46 -2.99 -16.25
CA VAL A 130 -7.23 -2.76 -14.83
C VAL A 130 -7.09 -4.09 -14.08
N MET A 131 -6.01 -4.24 -13.31
CA MET A 131 -5.77 -5.34 -12.38
C MET A 131 -5.86 -4.79 -10.95
N ILE A 132 -6.65 -5.44 -10.10
CA ILE A 132 -7.00 -4.95 -8.77
C ILE A 132 -6.86 -6.11 -7.78
N PRO A 133 -5.68 -6.37 -7.22
CA PRO A 133 -5.48 -7.44 -6.25
C PRO A 133 -6.07 -7.11 -4.89
N ASP A 134 -6.49 -8.16 -4.19
CA ASP A 134 -6.51 -8.17 -2.74
C ASP A 134 -5.09 -8.45 -2.26
N LEU A 135 -4.48 -7.48 -1.59
CA LEU A 135 -3.14 -7.62 -1.05
C LEU A 135 -3.13 -8.53 0.19
N THR A 136 -1.94 -8.90 0.65
CA THR A 136 -1.71 -9.67 1.87
C THR A 136 -2.72 -9.33 2.98
N ASN A 137 -3.27 -10.36 3.61
CA ASN A 137 -4.23 -10.27 4.72
C ASN A 137 -5.53 -9.49 4.42
N SER A 138 -5.91 -9.36 3.16
CA SER A 138 -7.07 -8.56 2.74
C SER A 138 -7.99 -9.34 1.81
N GLY A 139 -9.27 -8.96 1.79
CA GLY A 139 -10.27 -9.54 0.89
C GLY A 139 -10.24 -11.06 0.92
N ARG A 140 -9.98 -11.68 -0.24
CA ARG A 140 -9.91 -13.14 -0.41
C ARG A 140 -8.50 -13.71 -0.45
N THR A 141 -7.47 -12.89 -0.23
CA THR A 141 -6.08 -13.38 -0.15
C THR A 141 -5.82 -14.01 1.22
N GLU A 142 -5.34 -15.27 1.22
CA GLU A 142 -5.24 -16.13 2.40
C GLU A 142 -3.88 -15.97 3.10
N VAL A 143 -3.68 -14.86 3.80
CA VAL A 143 -2.53 -14.60 4.69
C VAL A 143 -3.06 -14.00 5.99
N ASP A 144 -2.39 -14.24 7.12
CA ASP A 144 -2.87 -13.87 8.45
C ASP A 144 -2.27 -12.59 9.05
N HIS A 145 -1.39 -11.91 8.31
CA HIS A 145 -0.74 -10.68 8.78
C HIS A 145 -0.27 -9.81 7.62
N TYR A 146 -0.24 -8.49 7.83
CA TYR A 146 0.35 -7.53 6.91
C TYR A 146 1.88 -7.48 7.05
N GLU A 147 2.57 -7.21 5.95
CA GLU A 147 3.99 -6.84 5.96
C GLU A 147 4.23 -5.37 5.55
N MET A 148 3.15 -4.57 5.49
CA MET A 148 3.20 -3.12 5.34
C MET A 148 3.98 -2.62 4.11
N GLY A 149 3.86 -3.31 3.00
CA GLY A 149 4.52 -2.97 1.73
C GLY A 149 5.58 -3.97 1.29
N LYS A 150 6.14 -4.80 2.16
CA LYS A 150 7.19 -5.75 1.77
C LYS A 150 6.62 -6.90 0.94
N ARG A 151 5.79 -7.77 1.54
CA ARG A 151 5.13 -8.87 0.83
C ARG A 151 4.18 -8.35 -0.24
N GLU A 152 3.46 -7.29 0.08
CA GLU A 152 2.56 -6.62 -0.84
C GLU A 152 3.27 -6.16 -2.13
N SER A 153 4.55 -5.75 -2.05
CA SER A 153 5.34 -5.42 -3.25
C SER A 153 5.75 -6.64 -4.08
N GLU A 154 5.93 -7.80 -3.44
CA GLU A 154 6.16 -9.08 -4.14
C GLU A 154 4.87 -9.54 -4.83
N GLU A 155 3.73 -9.46 -4.16
CA GLU A 155 2.41 -9.75 -4.72
C GLU A 155 2.08 -8.83 -5.90
N ALA A 156 2.36 -7.53 -5.79
CA ALA A 156 2.16 -6.58 -6.88
C ALA A 156 2.97 -6.96 -8.13
N ARG A 157 4.21 -7.45 -7.98
CA ARG A 157 5.00 -7.96 -9.11
C ARG A 157 4.39 -9.22 -9.72
N VAL A 158 3.90 -10.14 -8.89
CA VAL A 158 3.20 -11.35 -9.39
C VAL A 158 1.96 -10.95 -10.19
N TRP A 159 1.14 -10.05 -9.67
CA TRP A 159 -0.07 -9.58 -10.38
C TRP A 159 0.24 -8.77 -11.63
N SER A 160 1.36 -8.02 -11.63
CA SER A 160 1.82 -7.34 -12.85
C SER A 160 2.18 -8.34 -13.96
N TYR A 161 2.81 -9.46 -13.60
CA TYR A 161 3.10 -10.53 -14.54
C TYR A 161 1.83 -11.24 -15.05
N PHE A 162 0.84 -11.43 -14.17
CA PHE A 162 -0.47 -11.94 -14.58
C PHE A 162 -1.14 -11.02 -15.60
N ALA A 163 -1.14 -9.73 -15.34
CA ALA A 163 -1.68 -8.75 -16.29
C ALA A 163 -0.92 -8.78 -17.64
N LEU A 164 0.41 -8.98 -17.62
CA LEU A 164 1.20 -9.17 -18.85
C LEU A 164 0.72 -10.37 -19.67
N ARG A 165 0.42 -11.47 -19.01
CA ARG A 165 -0.10 -12.67 -19.71
C ARG A 165 -1.50 -12.46 -20.32
N GLU A 166 -2.33 -11.63 -19.69
CA GLU A 166 -3.67 -11.30 -20.20
C GLU A 166 -3.62 -10.30 -21.36
N VAL A 167 -2.68 -9.33 -21.32
CA VAL A 167 -2.60 -8.22 -22.29
C VAL A 167 -1.61 -8.48 -23.40
N GLY A 168 -0.52 -9.21 -23.13
CA GLY A 168 0.56 -9.53 -24.08
C GLY A 168 1.78 -8.65 -23.91
N ASP A 169 2.84 -8.98 -24.67
CA ASP A 169 4.20 -8.43 -24.51
C ASP A 169 4.31 -6.92 -24.76
N SER A 170 3.35 -6.33 -25.47
CA SER A 170 3.30 -4.88 -25.69
C SER A 170 2.78 -4.08 -24.51
N MET A 171 2.36 -4.76 -23.40
CA MET A 171 1.78 -4.11 -22.25
C MET A 171 2.66 -2.97 -21.70
N ARG A 172 1.99 -1.86 -21.37
CA ARG A 172 2.54 -0.72 -20.66
C ARG A 172 1.74 -0.52 -19.39
N MET A 173 2.39 -0.61 -18.24
CA MET A 173 1.69 -0.60 -16.95
C MET A 173 1.99 0.67 -16.15
N VAL A 174 0.95 1.24 -15.55
CA VAL A 174 1.05 2.15 -14.41
C VAL A 174 0.68 1.38 -13.14
N VAL A 175 1.49 1.52 -12.09
CA VAL A 175 1.15 1.02 -10.74
C VAL A 175 0.67 2.21 -9.92
N HIS A 176 -0.54 2.08 -9.37
CA HIS A 176 -1.18 3.15 -8.60
C HIS A 176 -1.63 2.60 -7.25
N GLY A 177 -1.09 3.13 -6.17
CA GLY A 177 -1.43 2.73 -4.81
C GLY A 177 -1.96 3.86 -3.95
N VAL A 178 -2.79 3.51 -2.97
CA VAL A 178 -3.35 4.43 -1.97
C VAL A 178 -2.87 4.00 -0.57
N SER A 179 -2.35 4.92 0.24
CA SER A 179 -1.92 4.69 1.62
C SER A 179 -0.85 3.59 1.73
N MET A 180 -1.10 2.47 2.40
CA MET A 180 -0.20 1.30 2.38
C MET A 180 0.08 0.83 0.94
N GLY A 181 -0.91 0.86 0.06
CA GLY A 181 -0.73 0.57 -1.36
C GLY A 181 0.22 1.56 -2.06
N ALA A 182 0.23 2.83 -1.64
CA ALA A 182 1.17 3.82 -2.15
C ALA A 182 2.60 3.56 -1.67
N ALA A 183 2.78 3.20 -0.39
CA ALA A 183 4.07 2.74 0.12
C ALA A 183 4.55 1.49 -0.62
N THR A 184 3.64 0.54 -0.88
CA THR A 184 3.89 -0.65 -1.71
C THR A 184 4.32 -0.27 -3.12
N THR A 185 3.63 0.70 -3.76
CA THR A 185 3.98 1.22 -5.10
C THR A 185 5.40 1.77 -5.14
N MET A 186 5.79 2.56 -4.14
CA MET A 186 7.15 3.09 -4.03
C MET A 186 8.19 1.98 -3.80
N MET A 187 7.85 0.94 -3.02
CA MET A 187 8.71 -0.22 -2.82
C MET A 187 8.81 -1.11 -4.07
N VAL A 188 7.76 -1.20 -4.89
CA VAL A 188 7.85 -1.84 -6.22
C VAL A 188 8.81 -1.05 -7.11
N ALA A 189 8.70 0.28 -7.13
CA ALA A 189 9.52 1.15 -7.99
C ALA A 189 11.01 1.01 -7.71
N GLY A 190 11.43 0.98 -6.45
CA GLY A 190 12.83 0.84 -6.04
C GLY A 190 13.26 -0.58 -5.71
N GLY A 191 12.40 -1.56 -5.96
CA GLY A 191 12.68 -2.96 -5.67
C GLY A 191 13.62 -3.61 -6.70
N PRO A 192 14.27 -4.72 -6.34
CA PRO A 192 15.06 -5.49 -7.28
C PRO A 192 14.16 -6.09 -8.37
N CYS A 193 14.65 -6.16 -9.59
CA CYS A 193 13.96 -6.78 -10.73
C CYS A 193 12.60 -6.14 -11.07
N THR A 194 12.49 -4.81 -10.96
CA THR A 194 11.30 -4.09 -11.42
C THR A 194 11.07 -4.33 -12.91
N PRO A 195 9.89 -4.82 -13.33
CA PRO A 195 9.64 -5.14 -14.72
C PRO A 195 9.69 -3.91 -15.63
N SER A 196 10.34 -4.04 -16.78
CA SER A 196 10.51 -2.94 -17.74
C SER A 196 9.21 -2.46 -18.41
N TYR A 197 8.14 -3.26 -18.37
CA TYR A 197 6.80 -2.86 -18.84
C TYR A 197 6.07 -1.93 -17.88
N ILE A 198 6.55 -1.75 -16.63
CA ILE A 198 6.04 -0.71 -15.73
C ILE A 198 6.67 0.63 -16.16
N LYS A 199 5.84 1.54 -16.65
CA LYS A 199 6.26 2.80 -17.28
C LYS A 199 5.97 4.04 -16.44
N ALA A 200 5.12 3.92 -15.41
CA ALA A 200 4.76 5.02 -14.54
C ALA A 200 4.30 4.52 -13.17
N TYR A 201 4.41 5.38 -12.17
CA TYR A 201 3.89 5.15 -10.83
C TYR A 201 3.03 6.32 -10.39
N VAL A 202 1.97 6.02 -9.63
CA VAL A 202 1.16 7.01 -8.91
C VAL A 202 1.07 6.56 -7.46
N GLU A 203 1.54 7.38 -6.55
CA GLU A 203 1.36 7.16 -5.12
C GLU A 203 0.41 8.21 -4.56
N ASP A 204 -0.58 7.81 -3.76
CA ASP A 204 -1.52 8.68 -3.07
C ASP A 204 -1.46 8.41 -1.56
N CYS A 205 -1.00 9.41 -0.81
CA CYS A 205 -0.89 9.46 0.65
C CYS A 205 -0.09 8.31 1.30
N GLY A 206 0.99 7.85 0.65
CA GLY A 206 1.90 6.86 1.21
C GLY A 206 2.82 7.42 2.30
N TYR A 207 3.21 6.58 3.25
CA TYR A 207 4.19 6.95 4.27
C TYR A 207 5.63 6.84 3.74
N SER A 208 6.50 7.67 4.29
CA SER A 208 7.93 7.68 3.92
C SER A 208 8.72 6.51 4.54
N SER A 209 8.29 6.07 5.74
CA SER A 209 8.94 5.00 6.49
C SER A 209 7.95 4.41 7.50
N LEU A 210 7.94 3.09 7.64
CA LEU A 210 7.10 2.40 8.63
C LEU A 210 7.50 2.77 10.06
N ASP A 211 8.79 2.92 10.33
CA ASP A 211 9.30 3.34 11.64
C ASP A 211 8.74 4.72 12.07
N LYS A 212 8.72 5.68 11.13
CA LYS A 212 8.14 7.02 11.37
C LYS A 212 6.62 6.93 11.59
N GLN A 213 5.92 6.19 10.73
CA GLN A 213 4.47 6.03 10.83
C GLN A 213 4.07 5.37 12.15
N TYR A 214 4.71 4.28 12.52
CA TYR A 214 4.41 3.58 13.78
C TYR A 214 4.82 4.39 15.02
N THR A 215 5.90 5.17 14.94
CA THR A 215 6.27 6.10 16.02
C THR A 215 5.19 7.14 16.25
N LYS A 216 4.64 7.70 15.18
CA LYS A 216 3.53 8.66 15.23
C LYS A 216 2.26 8.02 15.80
N GLU A 217 1.85 6.88 15.26
CA GLU A 217 0.64 6.17 15.72
C GLU A 217 0.73 5.76 17.19
N LEU A 218 1.90 5.29 17.65
CA LEU A 218 2.15 4.95 19.06
C LEU A 218 1.93 6.17 19.96
N LYS A 219 2.44 7.32 19.55
CA LYS A 219 2.28 8.57 20.32
C LYS A 219 0.84 9.07 20.32
N GLU A 220 0.17 9.07 19.16
CA GLU A 220 -1.17 9.66 19.05
C GLU A 220 -2.27 8.78 19.65
N ARG A 221 -2.19 7.45 19.44
CA ARG A 221 -3.22 6.53 19.92
C ARG A 221 -3.06 6.11 21.38
N PHE A 222 -1.81 5.98 21.84
CA PHE A 222 -1.50 5.40 23.14
C PHE A 222 -0.78 6.38 24.08
N GLY A 223 -0.36 7.54 23.59
CA GLY A 223 0.42 8.51 24.39
C GLY A 223 1.81 8.01 24.76
N LEU A 224 2.31 6.94 24.12
CA LEU A 224 3.55 6.27 24.49
C LEU A 224 4.74 6.80 23.70
N PRO A 225 5.95 6.85 24.32
CA PRO A 225 7.16 7.28 23.65
C PRO A 225 7.70 6.18 22.71
N ARG A 226 8.45 6.60 21.68
CA ARG A 226 9.12 5.70 20.74
C ARG A 226 10.01 4.66 21.42
N TYR A 227 10.83 5.11 22.37
CA TYR A 227 11.76 4.25 23.09
C TYR A 227 11.15 3.78 24.43
N PRO A 228 11.29 2.49 24.76
CA PRO A 228 11.97 1.42 24.02
C PRO A 228 11.05 0.62 23.08
N LEU A 229 9.76 0.94 22.96
CA LEU A 229 8.73 0.09 22.36
C LEU A 229 8.92 -0.13 20.85
N ILE A 230 9.16 0.90 20.03
CA ILE A 230 9.30 0.75 18.57
C ILE A 230 10.52 -0.10 18.20
N PRO A 231 11.73 0.12 18.76
CA PRO A 231 12.87 -0.76 18.49
C PRO A 231 12.63 -2.19 18.92
N LEU A 232 11.98 -2.40 20.05
CA LEU A 232 11.67 -3.74 20.56
C LEU A 232 10.65 -4.46 19.67
N ALA A 233 9.54 -3.79 19.32
CA ALA A 233 8.54 -4.34 18.41
C ALA A 233 9.15 -4.65 17.03
N SER A 234 10.02 -3.77 16.50
CA SER A 234 10.74 -4.01 15.25
C SER A 234 11.66 -5.22 15.31
N TRP A 235 12.36 -5.42 16.44
CA TRP A 235 13.19 -6.60 16.67
C TRP A 235 12.35 -7.89 16.75
N ILE A 236 11.22 -7.85 17.48
CA ILE A 236 10.28 -8.98 17.57
C ILE A 236 9.71 -9.30 16.17
N CYS A 237 9.32 -8.27 15.42
CA CYS A 237 8.83 -8.40 14.05
C CYS A 237 9.88 -9.11 13.15
N LYS A 238 11.16 -8.72 13.25
CA LYS A 238 12.25 -9.39 12.52
C LYS A 238 12.39 -10.86 12.88
N LYS A 239 12.22 -11.21 14.15
CA LYS A 239 12.31 -12.61 14.62
C LYS A 239 11.13 -13.47 14.19
N ASN A 240 9.90 -12.93 14.24
CA ASN A 240 8.68 -13.70 14.03
C ASN A 240 8.24 -13.70 12.55
N TYR A 241 8.45 -12.60 11.82
CA TYR A 241 7.93 -12.38 10.47
C TYR A 241 9.02 -12.15 9.42
N GLY A 242 10.31 -12.14 9.82
CA GLY A 242 11.43 -12.02 8.88
C GLY A 242 11.72 -10.61 8.37
N PHE A 243 11.01 -9.57 8.82
CA PHE A 243 11.26 -8.18 8.46
C PHE A 243 11.29 -7.25 9.67
N SER A 244 12.04 -6.16 9.58
CA SER A 244 12.06 -5.07 10.56
C SER A 244 11.34 -3.84 10.02
N PHE A 245 10.94 -2.92 10.89
CA PHE A 245 10.32 -1.66 10.43
C PHE A 245 11.25 -0.83 9.55
N ALA A 246 12.58 -0.96 9.74
CA ALA A 246 13.57 -0.29 8.92
C ALA A 246 13.68 -0.86 7.49
N ASP A 247 13.24 -2.10 7.27
CA ASP A 247 13.19 -2.74 5.95
C ASP A 247 12.08 -2.12 5.08
N ILE A 248 11.10 -1.45 5.69
CA ILE A 248 9.97 -0.80 5.03
C ILE A 248 10.22 0.72 4.99
N SER A 249 10.93 1.15 3.97
CA SER A 249 11.33 2.55 3.80
C SER A 249 11.19 3.02 2.35
N PRO A 250 9.96 3.39 1.92
CA PRO A 250 9.73 3.98 0.60
C PRO A 250 10.71 5.11 0.25
N GLU A 251 11.03 5.98 1.22
CA GLU A 251 12.02 7.05 1.06
C GLU A 251 13.39 6.52 0.58
N LYS A 252 13.84 5.37 1.11
CA LYS A 252 15.11 4.78 0.67
C LYS A 252 15.00 4.09 -0.68
N CYS A 253 13.85 3.48 -0.97
CA CYS A 253 13.60 2.75 -2.22
C CYS A 253 13.57 3.67 -3.44
N LEU A 254 13.21 4.94 -3.28
CA LEU A 254 13.03 5.87 -4.41
C LEU A 254 14.33 6.44 -4.96
N ARG A 255 15.46 6.27 -4.29
CA ARG A 255 16.76 6.74 -4.77
C ARG A 255 17.16 6.02 -6.06
N GLY A 256 17.53 6.79 -7.07
CA GLY A 256 17.92 6.25 -8.38
C GLY A 256 16.77 5.69 -9.22
N VAL A 257 15.52 5.87 -8.84
CA VAL A 257 14.36 5.44 -9.64
C VAL A 257 14.15 6.39 -10.82
N GLU A 258 14.42 5.91 -12.04
CA GLU A 258 14.26 6.69 -13.28
C GLU A 258 12.81 6.78 -13.75
N THR A 259 12.01 5.74 -13.50
CA THR A 259 10.61 5.68 -13.98
C THR A 259 9.80 6.86 -13.43
N PRO A 260 9.01 7.56 -14.27
CA PRO A 260 8.17 8.67 -13.84
C PRO A 260 7.23 8.32 -12.69
N MET A 261 7.09 9.25 -11.72
CA MET A 261 6.21 9.08 -10.58
C MET A 261 5.42 10.35 -10.27
N LEU A 262 4.11 10.20 -10.13
CA LEU A 262 3.19 11.22 -9.60
C LEU A 262 2.95 10.96 -8.12
N PHE A 263 3.16 11.98 -7.30
CA PHE A 263 2.90 12.01 -5.88
C PHE A 263 1.63 12.82 -5.62
N ILE A 264 0.70 12.24 -4.86
CA ILE A 264 -0.57 12.87 -4.48
C ILE A 264 -0.70 12.80 -2.96
N HIS A 265 -1.15 13.88 -2.33
CA HIS A 265 -1.39 13.87 -0.88
C HIS A 265 -2.42 14.92 -0.48
N GLY A 266 -3.27 14.60 0.50
CA GLY A 266 -4.19 15.57 1.08
C GLY A 266 -3.48 16.53 2.04
N THR A 267 -3.77 17.84 1.96
CA THR A 267 -3.13 18.83 2.85
C THR A 267 -3.62 18.78 4.29
N ALA A 268 -4.78 18.14 4.53
CA ALA A 268 -5.35 17.92 5.86
C ALA A 268 -5.19 16.45 6.35
N ASP A 269 -4.25 15.70 5.75
CA ASP A 269 -3.97 14.33 6.18
C ASP A 269 -3.21 14.34 7.51
N THR A 270 -3.87 13.87 8.55
CA THR A 270 -3.29 13.72 9.90
C THR A 270 -2.90 12.27 10.19
N TYR A 271 -3.41 11.29 9.42
CA TYR A 271 -3.08 9.88 9.61
C TYR A 271 -1.70 9.53 9.03
N VAL A 272 -1.46 9.86 7.76
CA VAL A 272 -0.11 9.94 7.20
C VAL A 272 0.20 11.42 6.97
N PRO A 273 1.02 12.06 7.82
CA PRO A 273 1.22 13.50 7.73
C PRO A 273 1.73 13.94 6.36
N THR A 274 1.18 15.04 5.82
CA THR A 274 1.57 15.61 4.53
C THR A 274 3.09 15.86 4.42
N ALA A 275 3.79 16.05 5.55
CA ALA A 275 5.25 16.15 5.57
C ALA A 275 5.93 14.91 4.95
N MET A 276 5.32 13.72 5.04
CA MET A 276 5.91 12.48 4.50
C MET A 276 5.94 12.45 2.98
N VAL A 277 4.97 13.07 2.28
CA VAL A 277 5.05 13.15 0.81
C VAL A 277 6.22 14.03 0.36
N HIS A 278 6.54 15.08 1.10
CA HIS A 278 7.71 15.90 0.78
C HIS A 278 9.02 15.13 0.96
N GLU A 279 9.09 14.23 1.94
CA GLU A 279 10.24 13.35 2.16
C GLU A 279 10.45 12.38 0.99
N VAL A 280 9.39 11.66 0.57
CA VAL A 280 9.48 10.71 -0.54
C VAL A 280 9.67 11.42 -1.89
N TYR A 281 9.04 12.58 -2.08
CA TYR A 281 9.26 13.41 -3.26
C TYR A 281 10.71 13.89 -3.36
N ALA A 282 11.31 14.34 -2.25
CA ALA A 282 12.71 14.75 -2.20
C ALA A 282 13.66 13.57 -2.45
N ALA A 283 13.33 12.40 -1.90
CA ALA A 283 14.16 11.19 -2.01
C ALA A 283 14.23 10.62 -3.43
N LYS A 284 13.20 10.84 -4.27
CA LYS A 284 13.27 10.53 -5.69
C LYS A 284 14.15 11.57 -6.39
N ASP A 285 15.43 11.26 -6.51
CA ASP A 285 16.50 12.14 -6.96
C ASP A 285 16.75 12.09 -8.48
N THR A 286 16.18 11.09 -9.19
CA THR A 286 16.32 10.88 -10.63
C THR A 286 14.96 10.72 -11.31
N GLY A 287 14.92 10.87 -12.64
CA GLY A 287 13.72 10.71 -13.45
C GLY A 287 12.64 11.76 -13.17
N VAL A 288 11.54 11.69 -13.93
CA VAL A 288 10.43 12.65 -13.82
C VAL A 288 9.64 12.42 -12.53
N LYS A 289 9.32 13.51 -11.82
CA LYS A 289 8.43 13.52 -10.68
C LYS A 289 7.51 14.72 -10.69
N GLU A 290 6.25 14.48 -10.37
CA GLU A 290 5.24 15.54 -10.19
C GLU A 290 4.62 15.42 -8.80
N LEU A 291 4.18 16.52 -8.21
CA LEU A 291 3.50 16.55 -6.92
C LEU A 291 2.20 17.34 -7.05
N TRP A 292 1.11 16.73 -6.59
CA TRP A 292 -0.16 17.41 -6.39
C TRP A 292 -0.62 17.28 -4.95
N LEU A 293 -0.78 18.41 -4.28
CA LEU A 293 -1.34 18.48 -2.94
C LEU A 293 -2.84 18.81 -3.06
N ALA A 294 -3.70 17.85 -2.71
CA ALA A 294 -5.15 18.02 -2.73
C ALA A 294 -5.59 18.90 -1.55
N PRO A 295 -6.13 20.12 -1.78
CA PRO A 295 -6.43 21.07 -0.69
C PRO A 295 -7.46 20.49 0.28
N ASP A 296 -7.19 20.57 1.59
CA ASP A 296 -8.06 20.11 2.68
C ASP A 296 -8.61 18.69 2.54
N ALA A 297 -7.98 17.85 1.73
CA ALA A 297 -8.29 16.44 1.68
C ALA A 297 -7.62 15.74 2.87
N THR A 298 -8.39 14.91 3.57
CA THR A 298 -7.91 14.05 4.63
C THR A 298 -7.33 12.75 4.06
N HIS A 299 -6.85 11.84 4.91
CA HIS A 299 -6.23 10.58 4.50
C HIS A 299 -7.07 9.80 3.50
N ALA A 300 -6.48 9.42 2.36
CA ALA A 300 -7.11 8.65 1.28
C ALA A 300 -8.43 9.27 0.73
N ARG A 301 -8.58 10.59 0.82
CA ARG A 301 -9.79 11.29 0.34
C ARG A 301 -9.54 12.23 -0.83
N SER A 302 -8.33 12.28 -1.37
CA SER A 302 -7.99 13.13 -2.52
C SER A 302 -8.89 12.84 -3.72
N PHE A 303 -9.07 11.57 -4.09
CA PHE A 303 -9.96 11.16 -5.18
C PHE A 303 -11.44 11.46 -4.88
N LYS A 304 -11.91 11.15 -3.66
CA LYS A 304 -13.31 11.39 -3.29
C LYS A 304 -13.67 12.88 -3.30
N LYS A 305 -12.75 13.72 -2.83
CA LYS A 305 -12.99 15.17 -2.73
C LYS A 305 -12.88 15.88 -4.08
N TYR A 306 -11.95 15.45 -4.93
CA TYR A 306 -11.63 16.08 -6.21
C TYR A 306 -11.58 15.06 -7.36
N PRO A 307 -12.66 14.32 -7.66
CA PRO A 307 -12.59 13.20 -8.60
C PRO A 307 -12.17 13.63 -10.01
N LYS A 308 -12.61 14.80 -10.47
CA LYS A 308 -12.26 15.32 -11.79
C LYS A 308 -10.82 15.79 -11.85
N GLU A 309 -10.40 16.64 -10.92
CA GLU A 309 -9.04 17.17 -10.82
C GLU A 309 -8.02 16.06 -10.64
N TYR A 310 -8.33 15.06 -9.82
CA TYR A 310 -7.51 13.88 -9.62
C TYR A 310 -7.31 13.12 -10.94
N SER A 311 -8.41 12.84 -11.65
CA SER A 311 -8.37 12.18 -12.95
C SER A 311 -7.55 13.00 -13.97
N ASP A 312 -7.72 14.33 -13.97
CA ASP A 312 -7.01 15.24 -14.86
C ASP A 312 -5.50 15.29 -14.56
N HIS A 313 -5.10 15.23 -13.27
CA HIS A 313 -3.69 15.15 -12.86
C HIS A 313 -3.06 13.84 -13.32
N VAL A 314 -3.70 12.71 -13.02
CA VAL A 314 -3.21 11.37 -13.41
C VAL A 314 -3.11 11.27 -14.93
N ARG A 315 -4.14 11.68 -15.67
CA ARG A 315 -4.14 11.63 -17.13
C ARG A 315 -3.05 12.51 -17.74
N ARG A 316 -2.92 13.78 -17.30
CA ARG A 316 -1.87 14.68 -17.79
C ARG A 316 -0.49 14.11 -17.55
N PHE A 317 -0.24 13.60 -16.35
CA PHE A 317 1.03 12.98 -16.00
C PHE A 317 1.35 11.80 -16.92
N LEU A 318 0.41 10.89 -17.17
CA LEU A 318 0.62 9.74 -18.07
C LEU A 318 0.88 10.18 -19.51
N VAL A 319 0.15 11.20 -19.95
CA VAL A 319 0.30 11.78 -21.29
C VAL A 319 1.66 12.44 -21.47
N SER A 320 2.04 13.33 -20.56
CA SER A 320 3.32 14.06 -20.61
C SER A 320 4.53 13.13 -20.56
N ASN A 321 4.37 11.96 -19.98
CA ASN A 321 5.41 10.94 -19.86
C ASN A 321 5.31 9.82 -20.92
N HIS A 322 4.62 10.10 -22.05
CA HIS A 322 4.52 9.19 -23.19
C HIS A 322 4.02 7.78 -22.82
N PHE A 323 3.14 7.69 -21.82
CA PHE A 323 2.59 6.41 -21.36
C PHE A 323 1.70 5.77 -22.43
N PHE A 324 0.94 6.55 -23.17
CA PHE A 324 0.07 6.10 -24.25
C PHE A 324 0.81 6.10 -25.59
N ASP A 325 0.46 5.16 -26.46
CA ASP A 325 0.97 5.11 -27.84
C ASP A 325 0.26 6.11 -28.78
N ALA A 326 0.77 6.23 -30.02
CA ALA A 326 0.19 7.14 -31.01
C ALA A 326 -1.25 6.77 -31.39
N GLU A 327 -1.60 5.48 -31.32
CA GLU A 327 -2.93 4.98 -31.64
C GLU A 327 -3.98 5.42 -30.60
N TYR A 328 -3.60 5.54 -29.33
CA TYR A 328 -4.44 6.09 -28.26
C TYR A 328 -4.88 7.51 -28.60
N TRP A 329 -3.95 8.36 -29.07
CA TRP A 329 -4.24 9.74 -29.45
C TRP A 329 -5.14 9.84 -30.68
N PHE A 330 -4.92 9.02 -31.68
CA PHE A 330 -5.74 8.99 -32.88
C PHE A 330 -7.19 8.62 -32.59
N ARG A 331 -7.41 7.64 -31.72
CA ARG A 331 -8.74 7.21 -31.28
C ARG A 331 -9.46 8.31 -30.48
N LYS A 332 -8.75 8.98 -29.57
CA LYS A 332 -9.33 10.07 -28.76
C LYS A 332 -9.64 11.33 -29.57
N TRP A 333 -8.99 11.51 -30.70
CA TRP A 333 -9.29 12.60 -31.64
C TRP A 333 -10.56 12.32 -32.46
N LEU A 334 -10.93 11.05 -32.63
CA LEU A 334 -12.14 10.65 -33.37
C LEU A 334 -13.41 10.63 -32.48
N GLU A 335 -13.30 10.70 -31.15
CA GLU A 335 -14.38 10.81 -30.16
C GLU A 335 -14.71 12.27 -29.86
#